data_2afe664d0b00ac5d95543b72c605b808
#
_entry.id   2afe664d0b00ac5d95543b72c605b808
#
_cell.length_a   1.000
_cell.length_b   1.000
_cell.length_c   1.000
_cell.angle_alpha   90.00
_cell.angle_beta   90.00
_cell.angle_gamma   90.00
#
_symmetry.space_group_name_H-M   'P 1'
#
loop_
_entity.id
_entity.type
_entity.pdbx_description
1 polymer ?
#
loop_
_entity_poly.entity_id
_entity_poly.type
_entity_poly.pdbx_seq_one_letter_code
_entity_poly.pdbx_strand_id
1 'polypeptide(L)'
;MEARDIVIAYKYLDVNGGLAMLEHHNLQFTNATKFNDPFDCHPALFDYSNAPITKHNPFFSDFMKIKGENDMERLRNSTWICCLSKVHDSLLMWAYYNCHKGICIGLNINKVLECCQYGFLGLMYPYAIEVKYRDDILEKPDYFNDHPSWDDLLATKAKEWKHEQEVRLITKDPVWIHAGRDIPKELYDEELVDGKEIRHYPPLSGDCFESIYLGVNIFHKDKDKIIKAAKKLNPKIKTYQMTIDPEAFKLKEELIEE
;
A
#
# COMPACT_ATOMS: atom_id res chain seq x y z
N MET A 1 5.54 -15.24 0.85
CA MET A 1 6.40 -15.19 2.07
C MET A 1 5.78 -14.10 2.94
N GLU A 2 5.21 -14.45 4.06
CA GLU A 2 4.61 -13.48 4.96
C GLU A 2 5.72 -12.57 5.52
N ALA A 3 5.49 -11.26 5.51
CA ALA A 3 6.46 -10.26 6.00
C ALA A 3 6.52 -10.23 7.54
N ARG A 4 6.68 -11.40 8.18
CA ARG A 4 6.68 -11.53 9.66
C ARG A 4 7.86 -10.84 10.35
N ASP A 5 8.90 -10.49 9.59
CA ASP A 5 10.13 -9.90 10.13
C ASP A 5 10.20 -8.37 9.97
N ILE A 6 9.22 -7.75 9.30
CA ILE A 6 9.20 -6.29 9.11
C ILE A 6 8.53 -5.64 10.30
N VAL A 7 9.33 -5.08 11.19
CA VAL A 7 8.83 -4.39 12.38
C VAL A 7 8.39 -2.98 12.03
N ILE A 8 9.16 -2.25 11.20
CA ILE A 8 8.89 -0.86 10.80
C ILE A 8 8.87 -0.77 9.28
N ALA A 9 7.85 -0.08 8.75
CA ALA A 9 7.79 0.32 7.35
C ALA A 9 7.41 1.80 7.23
N TYR A 10 7.68 2.40 6.08
CA TYR A 10 7.76 3.84 5.91
C TYR A 10 6.75 4.34 4.89
N LYS A 11 6.02 5.41 5.22
CA LYS A 11 5.09 6.10 4.33
C LYS A 11 5.64 7.45 3.93
N TYR A 12 5.93 7.62 2.63
CA TYR A 12 6.32 8.89 2.06
C TYR A 12 5.08 9.71 1.70
N LEU A 13 5.05 10.97 2.11
CA LEU A 13 3.90 11.86 1.95
C LEU A 13 4.38 13.29 1.68
N ASP A 14 3.55 14.06 0.97
CA ASP A 14 3.70 15.50 1.00
C ASP A 14 3.30 16.07 2.38
N VAL A 15 3.51 17.35 2.58
CA VAL A 15 3.23 18.00 3.88
C VAL A 15 1.75 17.88 4.26
N ASN A 16 0.83 18.05 3.29
CA ASN A 16 -0.60 18.04 3.58
C ASN A 16 -1.09 16.62 3.90
N GLY A 17 -0.66 15.63 3.11
CA GLY A 17 -0.97 14.22 3.37
C GLY A 17 -0.40 13.75 4.71
N GLY A 18 0.81 14.18 5.04
CA GLY A 18 1.44 13.88 6.33
C GLY A 18 0.72 14.52 7.51
N LEU A 19 0.32 15.79 7.41
CA LEU A 19 -0.48 16.46 8.45
C LEU A 19 -1.83 15.77 8.63
N ALA A 20 -2.53 15.47 7.53
CA ALA A 20 -3.81 14.78 7.59
C ALA A 20 -3.68 13.42 8.29
N MET A 21 -2.66 12.62 7.96
CA MET A 21 -2.42 11.33 8.59
C MET A 21 -2.14 11.46 10.10
N LEU A 22 -1.35 12.46 10.51
CA LEU A 22 -1.03 12.71 11.92
C LEU A 22 -2.23 13.28 12.72
N GLU A 23 -3.05 14.12 12.10
CA GLU A 23 -4.20 14.77 12.76
C GLU A 23 -5.41 13.84 12.86
N HIS A 24 -5.65 13.02 11.83
CA HIS A 24 -6.78 12.07 11.79
C HIS A 24 -6.43 10.70 12.36
N HIS A 25 -5.15 10.44 12.65
CA HIS A 25 -4.69 9.15 13.20
C HIS A 25 -5.17 7.95 12.38
N ASN A 26 -5.05 8.00 11.08
CA ASN A 26 -5.53 6.95 10.19
C ASN A 26 -4.52 6.60 9.09
N LEU A 27 -4.77 5.51 8.38
CA LEU A 27 -3.94 5.06 7.29
C LEU A 27 -4.81 4.82 6.06
N GLN A 28 -4.46 5.48 4.95
CA GLN A 28 -5.21 5.34 3.72
C GLN A 28 -4.90 4.02 3.01
N PHE A 29 -5.95 3.25 2.72
CA PHE A 29 -5.95 2.14 1.79
C PHE A 29 -6.63 2.55 0.48
N THR A 30 -5.98 2.29 -0.64
CA THR A 30 -6.45 2.62 -1.98
C THR A 30 -6.86 1.33 -2.70
N ASN A 31 -7.93 1.38 -3.50
CA ASN A 31 -8.34 0.22 -4.28
C ASN A 31 -7.25 -0.15 -5.31
N ALA A 32 -6.99 -1.44 -5.49
CA ALA A 32 -5.94 -1.94 -6.36
C ALA A 32 -6.11 -1.53 -7.85
N THR A 33 -7.31 -1.14 -8.26
CA THR A 33 -7.58 -0.64 -9.63
C THR A 33 -7.11 0.80 -9.86
N LYS A 34 -6.69 1.51 -8.81
CA LYS A 34 -6.37 2.95 -8.83
C LYS A 34 -4.86 3.23 -8.78
N PHE A 35 -4.04 2.22 -8.93
CA PHE A 35 -2.60 2.40 -8.99
C PHE A 35 -2.16 3.06 -10.30
N ASN A 36 -1.08 3.85 -10.22
CA ASN A 36 -0.52 4.59 -11.35
C ASN A 36 0.23 3.70 -12.35
N ASP A 37 0.75 2.56 -11.92
CA ASP A 37 1.34 1.56 -12.81
C ASP A 37 0.21 0.72 -13.44
N PRO A 38 0.06 0.72 -14.77
CA PRO A 38 -1.01 -0.03 -15.45
C PRO A 38 -0.88 -1.55 -15.29
N PHE A 39 0.32 -2.06 -15.00
CA PHE A 39 0.55 -3.48 -14.76
C PHE A 39 0.34 -3.89 -13.31
N ASP A 40 0.30 -2.94 -12.38
CA ASP A 40 0.18 -3.26 -10.97
C ASP A 40 -1.18 -3.90 -10.66
N CYS A 41 -1.16 -5.08 -10.05
CA CYS A 41 -2.34 -5.91 -9.78
C CYS A 41 -3.19 -6.23 -11.03
N HIS A 42 -2.59 -6.20 -12.23
CA HIS A 42 -3.35 -6.42 -13.47
C HIS A 42 -3.50 -7.92 -13.80
N PRO A 43 -4.71 -8.40 -14.21
CA PRO A 43 -4.90 -9.81 -14.60
C PRO A 43 -3.92 -10.33 -15.65
N ALA A 44 -3.38 -9.46 -16.52
CA ALA A 44 -2.37 -9.81 -17.52
C ALA A 44 -1.05 -10.34 -16.92
N LEU A 45 -0.85 -10.31 -15.61
CA LEU A 45 0.28 -10.96 -14.92
C LEU A 45 0.19 -12.50 -14.93
N PHE A 46 -0.96 -13.08 -15.34
CA PHE A 46 -1.16 -14.52 -15.48
C PHE A 46 -1.32 -14.94 -16.94
N ASP A 47 -1.00 -16.21 -17.23
CA ASP A 47 -1.27 -16.85 -18.50
C ASP A 47 -2.58 -17.67 -18.42
N TYR A 48 -3.52 -17.40 -19.32
CA TYR A 48 -4.81 -18.09 -19.41
C TYR A 48 -4.88 -19.02 -20.63
N SER A 49 -3.78 -19.23 -21.37
CA SER A 49 -3.77 -19.98 -22.63
C SER A 49 -4.14 -21.46 -22.48
N ASN A 50 -3.78 -22.06 -21.34
CA ASN A 50 -3.97 -23.48 -21.05
C ASN A 50 -5.33 -23.80 -20.39
N ALA A 51 -6.35 -23.04 -20.73
CA ALA A 51 -7.71 -23.32 -20.26
C ALA A 51 -8.20 -24.71 -20.64
N PRO A 52 -8.91 -25.42 -19.75
CA PRO A 52 -9.33 -26.80 -20.00
C PRO A 52 -10.22 -26.92 -21.24
N ILE A 53 -9.99 -27.98 -22.01
CA ILE A 53 -10.75 -28.30 -23.23
C ILE A 53 -11.69 -29.46 -22.94
N THR A 54 -12.90 -29.39 -23.45
CA THR A 54 -13.86 -30.50 -23.38
C THR A 54 -14.36 -30.90 -24.77
N LYS A 55 -14.56 -32.21 -24.98
CA LYS A 55 -15.06 -32.76 -26.24
C LYS A 55 -16.53 -32.39 -26.52
N HIS A 56 -17.26 -32.01 -25.49
CA HIS A 56 -18.71 -31.76 -25.57
C HIS A 56 -19.08 -30.31 -25.84
N ASN A 57 -18.15 -29.37 -25.61
CA ASN A 57 -18.39 -27.94 -25.84
C ASN A 57 -17.13 -27.27 -26.39
N PRO A 58 -17.10 -26.93 -27.69
CA PRO A 58 -15.95 -26.30 -28.34
C PRO A 58 -15.64 -24.89 -27.78
N PHE A 59 -16.61 -24.22 -27.19
CA PHE A 59 -16.45 -22.88 -26.60
C PHE A 59 -16.06 -22.91 -25.11
N PHE A 60 -15.91 -24.09 -24.53
CA PHE A 60 -15.63 -24.21 -23.08
C PHE A 60 -14.30 -23.59 -22.69
N SER A 61 -13.26 -23.79 -23.49
CA SER A 61 -11.94 -23.20 -23.23
C SER A 61 -11.99 -21.67 -23.24
N ASP A 62 -12.65 -21.05 -24.23
CA ASP A 62 -12.77 -19.60 -24.30
C ASP A 62 -13.59 -19.03 -23.12
N PHE A 63 -14.66 -19.73 -22.75
CA PHE A 63 -15.43 -19.39 -21.54
C PHE A 63 -14.55 -19.44 -20.29
N MET A 64 -13.71 -20.46 -20.12
CA MET A 64 -12.84 -20.60 -18.96
C MET A 64 -11.75 -19.53 -18.90
N LYS A 65 -11.18 -19.11 -20.05
CA LYS A 65 -10.25 -17.99 -20.12
C LYS A 65 -10.90 -16.70 -19.61
N ILE A 66 -12.04 -16.34 -20.21
CA ILE A 66 -12.80 -15.15 -19.81
C ILE A 66 -13.18 -15.21 -18.33
N LYS A 67 -13.55 -16.39 -17.82
CA LYS A 67 -13.87 -16.59 -16.43
C LYS A 67 -12.64 -16.33 -15.54
N GLY A 68 -11.48 -16.87 -15.88
CA GLY A 68 -10.24 -16.67 -15.13
C GLY A 68 -9.83 -15.18 -15.06
N GLU A 69 -9.87 -14.49 -16.19
CA GLU A 69 -9.61 -13.04 -16.25
C GLU A 69 -10.59 -12.25 -15.38
N ASN A 70 -11.88 -12.57 -15.47
CA ASN A 70 -12.92 -11.93 -14.65
C ASN A 70 -12.77 -12.22 -13.15
N ASP A 71 -12.34 -13.42 -12.78
CA ASP A 71 -12.10 -13.76 -11.37
C ASP A 71 -10.94 -12.92 -10.81
N MET A 72 -9.87 -12.68 -11.57
CA MET A 72 -8.75 -11.81 -11.18
C MET A 72 -9.16 -10.33 -11.15
N GLU A 73 -9.95 -9.88 -12.11
CA GLU A 73 -10.47 -8.51 -12.10
C GLU A 73 -11.43 -8.26 -10.91
N ARG A 74 -12.26 -9.24 -10.54
CA ARG A 74 -13.08 -9.16 -9.33
C ARG A 74 -12.23 -9.08 -8.07
N LEU A 75 -11.17 -9.89 -7.98
CA LEU A 75 -10.23 -9.83 -6.88
C LEU A 75 -9.61 -8.44 -6.77
N ARG A 76 -9.11 -7.89 -7.89
CA ARG A 76 -8.53 -6.56 -7.96
C ARG A 76 -9.52 -5.49 -7.49
N ASN A 77 -10.76 -5.54 -7.97
CA ASN A 77 -11.83 -4.60 -7.61
C ASN A 77 -12.23 -4.68 -6.11
N SER A 78 -12.07 -5.84 -5.48
CA SER A 78 -12.41 -6.05 -4.08
C SER A 78 -11.21 -5.96 -3.12
N THR A 79 -10.07 -5.43 -3.57
CA THR A 79 -8.86 -5.36 -2.78
C THR A 79 -8.41 -3.92 -2.56
N TRP A 80 -8.10 -3.60 -1.30
CA TRP A 80 -7.51 -2.32 -0.91
C TRP A 80 -6.12 -2.52 -0.36
N ILE A 81 -5.22 -1.64 -0.74
CA ILE A 81 -3.80 -1.77 -0.46
C ILE A 81 -3.26 -0.44 0.08
N CYS A 82 -2.47 -0.53 1.14
CA CYS A 82 -1.61 0.54 1.57
C CYS A 82 -0.16 0.19 1.24
N CYS A 83 0.47 0.97 0.35
CA CYS A 83 1.86 0.81 -0.04
C CYS A 83 2.77 1.55 0.95
N LEU A 84 3.76 0.83 1.47
CA LEU A 84 4.79 1.30 2.36
C LEU A 84 6.16 0.92 1.79
N SER A 85 7.24 1.54 2.26
CA SER A 85 8.61 1.20 1.89
C SER A 85 9.34 0.55 3.05
N LYS A 86 10.32 -0.31 2.79
CA LYS A 86 11.24 -0.83 3.83
C LYS A 86 12.32 0.17 4.22
N VAL A 87 12.47 1.27 3.47
CA VAL A 87 13.54 2.26 3.67
C VAL A 87 12.98 3.69 3.72
N HIS A 88 13.60 4.54 4.51
CA HIS A 88 13.23 5.95 4.67
C HIS A 88 14.21 6.93 3.99
N ASP A 89 15.29 6.43 3.42
CA ASP A 89 16.41 7.21 2.88
C ASP A 89 16.57 7.13 1.36
N SER A 90 15.61 6.52 0.65
CA SER A 90 15.65 6.37 -0.80
C SER A 90 15.53 7.72 -1.51
N LEU A 91 16.60 8.13 -2.24
CA LEU A 91 16.61 9.37 -3.03
C LEU A 91 15.45 9.48 -4.01
N LEU A 92 15.13 8.37 -4.69
CA LEU A 92 14.04 8.33 -5.68
C LEU A 92 12.67 8.47 -5.02
N MET A 93 12.45 7.82 -3.87
CA MET A 93 11.19 7.96 -3.13
C MET A 93 10.99 9.41 -2.66
N TRP A 94 12.02 10.04 -2.12
CA TRP A 94 11.97 11.45 -1.73
C TRP A 94 11.74 12.38 -2.93
N ALA A 95 12.31 12.07 -4.09
CA ALA A 95 12.11 12.88 -5.30
C ALA A 95 10.70 12.75 -5.85
N TYR A 96 10.21 11.52 -6.03
CA TYR A 96 8.94 11.25 -6.70
C TYR A 96 7.72 11.61 -5.85
N TYR A 97 7.74 11.30 -4.57
CA TYR A 97 6.55 11.46 -3.72
C TYR A 97 6.38 12.88 -3.16
N ASN A 98 7.47 13.62 -2.96
CA ASN A 98 7.34 14.93 -2.30
C ASN A 98 8.42 15.95 -2.66
N CYS A 99 9.23 15.71 -3.69
CA CYS A 99 10.31 16.62 -4.14
C CYS A 99 11.28 17.02 -3.01
N HIS A 100 11.57 16.10 -2.07
CA HIS A 100 12.36 16.35 -0.85
C HIS A 100 11.79 17.42 0.09
N LYS A 101 10.51 17.83 -0.06
CA LYS A 101 9.85 18.89 0.73
C LYS A 101 8.82 18.35 1.72
N GLY A 102 8.45 17.08 1.61
CA GLY A 102 7.47 16.42 2.46
C GLY A 102 8.08 15.73 3.67
N ILE A 103 7.42 14.65 4.07
CA ILE A 103 7.82 13.83 5.22
C ILE A 103 7.79 12.34 4.88
N CYS A 104 8.48 11.57 5.71
CA CYS A 104 8.37 10.11 5.72
C CYS A 104 8.04 9.66 7.14
N ILE A 105 7.00 8.84 7.30
CA ILE A 105 6.51 8.38 8.60
C ILE A 105 6.87 6.91 8.77
N GLY A 106 7.58 6.58 9.84
CA GLY A 106 7.87 5.21 10.25
C GLY A 106 6.76 4.64 11.11
N LEU A 107 6.20 3.52 10.70
CA LEU A 107 5.08 2.83 11.31
C LEU A 107 5.46 1.46 11.82
N ASN A 108 5.03 1.12 13.03
CA ASN A 108 5.13 -0.23 13.56
C ASN A 108 4.04 -1.11 12.93
N ILE A 109 4.44 -2.02 12.05
CA ILE A 109 3.52 -2.80 11.23
C ILE A 109 2.63 -3.72 12.08
N ASN A 110 3.17 -4.35 13.12
CA ASN A 110 2.39 -5.22 13.98
C ASN A 110 1.25 -4.46 14.68
N LYS A 111 1.56 -3.29 15.23
CA LYS A 111 0.55 -2.42 15.87
C LYS A 111 -0.47 -1.89 14.86
N VAL A 112 -0.03 -1.53 13.65
CA VAL A 112 -0.93 -1.11 12.57
C VAL A 112 -1.91 -2.23 12.22
N LEU A 113 -1.43 -3.46 12.03
CA LEU A 113 -2.27 -4.61 11.74
C LEU A 113 -3.26 -4.91 12.86
N GLU A 114 -2.84 -4.81 14.12
CA GLU A 114 -3.72 -4.94 15.29
C GLU A 114 -4.83 -3.87 15.30
N CYS A 115 -4.49 -2.61 15.08
CA CYS A 115 -5.48 -1.53 14.98
C CYS A 115 -6.47 -1.77 13.85
N CYS A 116 -5.99 -2.16 12.68
CA CYS A 116 -6.82 -2.42 11.51
C CYS A 116 -7.79 -3.58 11.71
N GLN A 117 -7.45 -4.61 12.49
CA GLN A 117 -8.38 -5.71 12.81
C GLN A 117 -9.66 -5.26 13.51
N TYR A 118 -9.56 -4.25 14.35
CA TYR A 118 -10.70 -3.73 15.13
C TYR A 118 -11.42 -2.57 14.41
N GLY A 119 -10.74 -1.86 13.53
CA GLY A 119 -11.23 -0.63 12.90
C GLY A 119 -12.37 -0.83 11.89
N PHE A 120 -12.62 -2.05 11.42
CA PHE A 120 -13.59 -2.36 10.36
C PHE A 120 -14.65 -3.38 10.78
N LEU A 121 -15.19 -3.27 11.99
CA LEU A 121 -16.26 -4.15 12.48
C LEU A 121 -15.92 -5.65 12.36
N GLY A 122 -14.64 -6.01 12.41
CA GLY A 122 -14.17 -7.38 12.25
C GLY A 122 -14.23 -7.93 10.81
N LEU A 123 -14.39 -7.06 9.80
CA LEU A 123 -14.53 -7.46 8.41
C LEU A 123 -13.24 -7.41 7.59
N MET A 124 -12.26 -6.61 8.03
CA MET A 124 -10.94 -6.54 7.40
C MET A 124 -9.92 -7.28 8.26
N TYR A 125 -9.27 -8.26 7.64
CA TYR A 125 -8.08 -8.91 8.21
C TYR A 125 -6.89 -8.52 7.36
N PRO A 126 -6.28 -7.34 7.59
CA PRO A 126 -5.14 -6.92 6.82
C PRO A 126 -3.93 -7.83 7.11
N TYR A 127 -3.13 -8.05 6.10
CA TYR A 127 -1.86 -8.73 6.22
C TYR A 127 -0.78 -7.98 5.46
N ALA A 128 0.47 -8.17 5.86
CA ALA A 128 1.62 -7.54 5.23
C ALA A 128 2.32 -8.52 4.28
N ILE A 129 2.71 -8.03 3.10
CA ILE A 129 3.46 -8.80 2.10
C ILE A 129 4.52 -7.92 1.42
N GLU A 130 5.68 -8.51 1.14
CA GLU A 130 6.72 -7.85 0.34
C GLU A 130 6.44 -7.99 -1.15
N VAL A 131 6.66 -6.90 -1.91
CA VAL A 131 6.53 -6.91 -3.36
C VAL A 131 7.71 -7.66 -4.00
N LYS A 132 7.39 -8.55 -4.92
CA LYS A 132 8.33 -9.26 -5.79
C LYS A 132 8.51 -8.46 -7.08
N TYR A 133 9.75 -8.14 -7.42
CA TYR A 133 10.06 -7.39 -8.63
C TYR A 133 10.54 -8.32 -9.73
N ARG A 134 9.95 -8.21 -10.94
CA ARG A 134 10.27 -9.01 -12.13
C ARG A 134 10.80 -8.14 -13.26
N ASP A 135 11.68 -8.71 -14.08
CA ASP A 135 12.25 -8.03 -15.25
C ASP A 135 11.30 -8.04 -16.45
N ASP A 136 10.51 -9.09 -16.58
CA ASP A 136 9.56 -9.24 -17.68
C ASP A 136 8.30 -10.02 -17.27
N ILE A 137 7.36 -10.04 -18.21
CA ILE A 137 6.06 -10.71 -18.08
C ILE A 137 6.08 -12.09 -18.80
N LEU A 138 7.18 -12.48 -19.42
CA LEU A 138 7.22 -13.67 -20.28
C LEU A 138 7.03 -14.97 -19.50
N GLU A 139 7.46 -15.01 -18.26
CA GLU A 139 7.26 -16.15 -17.35
C GLU A 139 6.02 -15.96 -16.48
N LYS A 140 4.86 -15.78 -17.11
CA LYS A 140 3.59 -15.67 -16.37
C LYS A 140 3.23 -17.01 -15.75
N PRO A 141 2.78 -17.04 -14.48
CA PRO A 141 2.17 -18.24 -13.92
C PRO A 141 0.94 -18.65 -14.73
N ASP A 142 0.83 -19.92 -15.04
CA ASP A 142 -0.36 -20.48 -15.68
C ASP A 142 -1.52 -20.51 -14.68
N TYR A 143 -2.57 -19.77 -15.00
CA TYR A 143 -3.73 -19.64 -14.11
C TYR A 143 -4.38 -21.00 -13.80
N PHE A 144 -4.41 -21.93 -14.75
CA PHE A 144 -5.10 -23.20 -14.61
C PHE A 144 -4.24 -24.33 -14.04
N ASN A 145 -2.92 -24.34 -14.33
CA ASN A 145 -2.04 -25.42 -13.97
C ASN A 145 -1.14 -25.11 -12.76
N ASP A 146 -0.68 -23.86 -12.64
CA ASP A 146 0.20 -23.47 -11.54
C ASP A 146 -0.57 -23.08 -10.27
N HIS A 147 -1.89 -22.88 -10.39
CA HIS A 147 -2.75 -22.44 -9.30
C HIS A 147 -2.15 -21.25 -8.53
N PRO A 148 -1.80 -20.13 -9.25
CA PRO A 148 -1.12 -19.02 -8.63
C PRO A 148 -1.93 -18.45 -7.47
N SER A 149 -1.23 -18.03 -6.43
CA SER A 149 -1.87 -17.38 -5.29
C SER A 149 -2.35 -15.98 -5.66
N TRP A 150 -3.32 -15.48 -4.94
CA TRP A 150 -3.76 -14.09 -5.10
C TRP A 150 -2.65 -13.09 -4.78
N ASP A 151 -1.71 -13.49 -3.90
CA ASP A 151 -0.55 -12.67 -3.58
C ASP A 151 0.41 -12.51 -4.77
N ASP A 152 0.44 -13.47 -5.70
CA ASP A 152 1.22 -13.33 -6.94
C ASP A 152 0.68 -12.23 -7.84
N LEU A 153 -0.62 -11.97 -7.82
CA LEU A 153 -1.22 -10.81 -8.48
C LEU A 153 -0.95 -9.51 -7.71
N LEU A 154 -1.21 -9.54 -6.40
CA LEU A 154 -1.26 -8.34 -5.56
C LEU A 154 0.11 -7.85 -5.10
N ALA A 155 1.15 -8.67 -5.24
CA ALA A 155 2.51 -8.34 -4.79
C ALA A 155 3.58 -8.58 -5.86
N THR A 156 3.22 -8.52 -7.14
CA THR A 156 4.19 -8.55 -8.24
C THR A 156 4.21 -7.19 -8.94
N LYS A 157 5.40 -6.65 -9.19
CA LYS A 157 5.62 -5.34 -9.82
C LYS A 157 6.82 -5.38 -10.77
N ALA A 158 6.85 -4.48 -11.75
CA ALA A 158 7.98 -4.35 -12.66
C ALA A 158 9.25 -3.92 -11.90
N LYS A 159 10.41 -4.41 -12.34
CA LYS A 159 11.71 -4.19 -11.68
C LYS A 159 12.13 -2.72 -11.65
N GLU A 160 11.63 -1.91 -12.57
CA GLU A 160 11.82 -0.46 -12.59
C GLU A 160 11.39 0.20 -11.28
N TRP A 161 10.40 -0.37 -10.60
CA TRP A 161 9.90 0.10 -9.30
C TRP A 161 10.68 -0.44 -8.09
N LYS A 162 11.73 -1.24 -8.30
CA LYS A 162 12.49 -1.88 -7.20
C LYS A 162 13.04 -0.89 -6.17
N HIS A 163 13.25 0.35 -6.56
CA HIS A 163 13.73 1.41 -5.67
C HIS A 163 12.73 1.75 -4.54
N GLU A 164 11.46 1.39 -4.69
CA GLU A 164 10.44 1.56 -3.66
C GLU A 164 10.62 0.59 -2.49
N GLN A 165 11.25 -0.57 -2.70
CA GLN A 165 11.39 -1.64 -1.71
C GLN A 165 10.08 -1.88 -0.95
N GLU A 166 9.02 -2.09 -1.73
CA GLU A 166 7.64 -1.96 -1.28
C GLU A 166 7.20 -3.12 -0.38
N VAL A 167 6.47 -2.75 0.66
CA VAL A 167 5.66 -3.63 1.50
C VAL A 167 4.22 -3.18 1.38
N ARG A 168 3.31 -4.11 1.16
CA ARG A 168 1.88 -3.85 1.06
C ARG A 168 1.16 -4.35 2.28
N LEU A 169 0.32 -3.51 2.88
CA LEU A 169 -0.75 -3.96 3.75
C LEU A 169 -1.98 -4.17 2.87
N ILE A 170 -2.45 -5.40 2.81
CA ILE A 170 -3.54 -5.80 1.92
C ILE A 170 -4.74 -6.21 2.75
N THR A 171 -5.88 -5.69 2.36
CA THR A 171 -7.18 -6.11 2.89
C THR A 171 -8.12 -6.38 1.74
N LYS A 172 -8.98 -7.37 1.91
CA LYS A 172 -9.99 -7.74 0.93
C LYS A 172 -11.36 -7.48 1.50
N ASP A 173 -12.18 -6.86 0.66
CA ASP A 173 -13.58 -6.77 0.93
C ASP A 173 -14.23 -8.12 0.58
N PRO A 174 -14.75 -8.86 1.53
CA PRO A 174 -15.47 -10.07 1.20
C PRO A 174 -16.76 -9.66 0.49
N VAL A 175 -16.76 -9.75 -0.83
CA VAL A 175 -17.87 -9.39 -1.76
C VAL A 175 -19.22 -9.97 -1.32
N TRP A 176 -19.21 -11.03 -0.52
CA TRP A 176 -20.38 -11.75 0.02
C TRP A 176 -20.91 -11.16 1.33
N ILE A 177 -20.15 -10.33 2.01
CA ILE A 177 -20.57 -9.68 3.26
C ILE A 177 -21.38 -8.41 2.96
N HIS A 178 -21.15 -7.79 1.80
CA HIS A 178 -21.92 -6.60 1.37
C HIS A 178 -23.31 -6.89 0.83
N ALA A 179 -23.65 -8.14 0.53
CA ALA A 179 -25.00 -8.49 0.14
C ALA A 179 -25.95 -8.30 1.33
N GLY A 180 -26.37 -7.04 1.58
CA GLY A 180 -27.43 -6.69 2.49
C GLY A 180 -27.05 -6.05 3.82
N ARG A 181 -25.84 -5.48 3.98
CA ARG A 181 -25.49 -4.67 5.16
C ARG A 181 -25.06 -3.26 4.76
N ASP A 182 -25.71 -2.26 5.34
CA ASP A 182 -25.23 -0.88 5.27
C ASP A 182 -23.93 -0.75 6.07
N ILE A 183 -22.83 -0.47 5.38
CA ILE A 183 -21.56 -0.11 6.05
C ILE A 183 -21.71 1.33 6.52
N PRO A 184 -21.38 1.65 7.80
CA PRO A 184 -21.40 3.03 8.26
C PRO A 184 -20.52 3.91 7.40
N LYS A 185 -21.06 5.06 6.95
CA LYS A 185 -20.33 6.01 6.07
C LYS A 185 -19.04 6.53 6.69
N GLU A 186 -18.93 6.52 8.00
CA GLU A 186 -17.77 6.95 8.77
C GLU A 186 -16.54 6.03 8.56
N LEU A 187 -16.74 4.83 8.02
CA LEU A 187 -15.67 3.85 7.79
C LEU A 187 -15.07 3.93 6.38
N TYR A 188 -15.66 4.70 5.49
CA TYR A 188 -15.11 4.95 4.15
C TYR A 188 -15.50 6.33 3.65
N ASP A 189 -14.59 6.97 2.92
CA ASP A 189 -14.85 8.22 2.25
C ASP A 189 -15.22 7.92 0.79
N GLU A 190 -16.44 8.26 0.37
CA GLU A 190 -16.88 8.13 -1.01
C GLU A 190 -16.49 9.41 -1.77
N GLU A 191 -15.32 9.48 -2.37
CA GLU A 191 -15.08 10.45 -3.42
C GLU A 191 -15.77 9.98 -4.70
N LEU A 192 -16.92 10.58 -4.99
CA LEU A 192 -17.64 10.45 -6.26
C LEU A 192 -16.92 11.22 -7.35
N VAL A 193 -15.94 10.60 -8.00
CA VAL A 193 -15.44 11.08 -9.29
C VAL A 193 -15.68 9.96 -10.29
N ASP A 194 -16.60 10.17 -11.24
CA ASP A 194 -16.96 9.31 -12.39
C ASP A 194 -16.67 7.80 -12.22
N GLY A 195 -17.31 7.16 -11.21
CA GLY A 195 -17.09 5.80 -10.83
C GLY A 195 -16.43 5.74 -9.45
N LYS A 196 -17.20 5.61 -8.43
CA LYS A 196 -16.96 5.49 -6.99
C LYS A 196 -15.54 5.08 -6.61
N GLU A 197 -14.71 6.02 -6.24
CA GLU A 197 -13.44 5.74 -5.61
C GLU A 197 -13.67 5.56 -4.11
N ILE A 198 -13.69 4.32 -3.64
CA ILE A 198 -13.79 4.03 -2.22
C ILE A 198 -12.38 3.98 -1.65
N ARG A 199 -12.10 4.82 -0.64
CA ARG A 199 -10.87 4.78 0.15
C ARG A 199 -11.23 4.37 1.58
N HIS A 200 -10.43 3.50 2.18
CA HIS A 200 -10.61 3.10 3.56
C HIS A 200 -9.55 3.77 4.43
N TYR A 201 -9.99 4.31 5.56
CA TYR A 201 -9.15 5.03 6.52
C TYR A 201 -9.25 4.39 7.91
N PRO A 202 -8.69 3.18 8.15
CA PRO A 202 -8.71 2.59 9.47
C PRO A 202 -7.99 3.50 10.46
N PRO A 203 -8.60 3.72 11.65
CA PRO A 203 -7.98 4.50 12.71
C PRO A 203 -6.78 3.75 13.28
N LEU A 204 -5.73 4.51 13.62
CA LEU A 204 -4.53 4.02 14.28
C LEU A 204 -4.38 4.62 15.67
N SER A 205 -3.80 3.85 16.59
CA SER A 205 -3.35 4.40 17.87
C SER A 205 -2.02 5.15 17.71
N GLY A 206 -1.75 6.11 18.58
CA GLY A 206 -0.53 6.93 18.49
C GLY A 206 0.77 6.12 18.57
N ASP A 207 0.76 4.97 19.24
CA ASP A 207 1.92 4.08 19.36
C ASP A 207 2.23 3.25 18.11
N CYS A 208 1.38 3.33 17.07
CA CYS A 208 1.73 2.85 15.72
C CYS A 208 2.81 3.71 15.06
N PHE A 209 2.91 4.99 15.45
CA PHE A 209 3.81 5.99 14.84
C PHE A 209 5.13 6.02 15.60
N GLU A 210 6.20 5.49 15.00
CA GLU A 210 7.51 5.35 15.65
C GLU A 210 8.44 6.53 15.38
N SER A 211 8.42 7.08 14.15
CA SER A 211 9.34 8.12 13.73
C SER A 211 8.79 9.00 12.62
N ILE A 212 9.30 10.23 12.55
CA ILE A 212 9.06 11.19 11.46
C ILE A 212 10.41 11.60 10.89
N TYR A 213 10.52 11.55 9.57
CA TYR A 213 11.67 12.08 8.83
C TYR A 213 11.20 13.28 8.03
N LEU A 214 11.86 14.41 8.19
CA LEU A 214 11.58 15.66 7.51
C LEU A 214 12.48 15.78 6.28
N GLY A 215 11.91 16.08 5.12
CA GLY A 215 12.65 16.18 3.87
C GLY A 215 13.73 17.28 3.90
N VAL A 216 14.80 17.09 3.13
CA VAL A 216 15.95 18.04 3.07
C VAL A 216 15.50 19.47 2.77
N ASN A 217 14.49 19.63 1.92
CA ASN A 217 13.99 20.91 1.42
C ASN A 217 12.66 21.34 2.05
N ILE A 218 12.26 20.75 3.19
CA ILE A 218 11.01 21.11 3.86
C ILE A 218 11.05 22.58 4.33
N PHE A 219 9.92 23.30 4.16
CA PHE A 219 9.84 24.67 4.63
C PHE A 219 9.73 24.74 6.17
N HIS A 220 10.38 25.72 6.78
CA HIS A 220 10.45 25.89 8.23
C HIS A 220 9.06 25.88 8.89
N LYS A 221 8.12 26.65 8.31
CA LYS A 221 6.75 26.73 8.80
C LYS A 221 5.99 25.39 8.80
N ASP A 222 6.32 24.50 7.85
CA ASP A 222 5.68 23.22 7.72
C ASP A 222 6.35 22.17 8.64
N LYS A 223 7.67 22.28 8.82
CA LYS A 223 8.41 21.53 9.84
C LYS A 223 7.79 21.68 11.22
N ASP A 224 7.58 22.92 11.68
CA ASP A 224 7.04 23.21 13.02
C ASP A 224 5.62 22.62 13.20
N LYS A 225 4.78 22.70 12.15
CA LYS A 225 3.43 22.11 12.18
C LYS A 225 3.47 20.59 12.30
N ILE A 226 4.34 19.93 11.51
CA ILE A 226 4.51 18.48 11.52
C ILE A 226 4.99 18.01 12.89
N ILE A 227 6.04 18.63 13.44
CA ILE A 227 6.57 18.26 14.76
C ILE A 227 5.48 18.39 15.82
N LYS A 228 4.75 19.51 15.82
CA LYS A 228 3.66 19.74 16.77
C LYS A 228 2.55 18.68 16.65
N ALA A 229 2.13 18.33 15.44
CA ALA A 229 1.12 17.31 15.20
C ALA A 229 1.62 15.93 15.66
N ALA A 230 2.86 15.58 15.32
CA ALA A 230 3.47 14.32 15.69
C ALA A 230 3.59 14.15 17.21
N LYS A 231 4.08 15.16 17.94
CA LYS A 231 4.19 15.13 19.40
C LYS A 231 2.83 15.11 20.11
N LYS A 232 1.81 15.75 19.53
CA LYS A 232 0.44 15.67 20.05
C LYS A 232 -0.11 14.25 19.92
N LEU A 233 0.19 13.56 18.83
CA LEU A 233 -0.24 12.19 18.55
C LEU A 233 0.51 11.17 19.43
N ASN A 234 1.83 11.24 19.42
CA ASN A 234 2.70 10.39 20.24
C ASN A 234 3.85 11.23 20.83
N PRO A 235 3.82 11.55 22.13
CA PRO A 235 4.89 12.34 22.77
C PRO A 235 6.28 11.71 22.70
N LYS A 236 6.36 10.39 22.47
CA LYS A 236 7.63 9.63 22.37
C LYS A 236 8.13 9.46 20.93
N ILE A 237 7.44 10.04 19.95
CA ILE A 237 7.82 9.90 18.55
C ILE A 237 9.18 10.57 18.28
N LYS A 238 10.08 9.86 17.63
CA LYS A 238 11.39 10.40 17.23
C LYS A 238 11.25 11.22 15.96
N THR A 239 11.85 12.39 15.92
CA THR A 239 11.82 13.25 14.74
C THR A 239 13.21 13.52 14.22
N TYR A 240 13.41 13.27 12.92
CA TYR A 240 14.69 13.39 12.23
C TYR A 240 14.60 14.42 11.11
N GLN A 241 15.69 15.16 10.89
CA GLN A 241 15.91 15.95 9.69
C GLN A 241 16.75 15.13 8.71
N MET A 242 16.29 14.97 7.47
CA MET A 242 17.12 14.42 6.41
C MET A 242 18.11 15.47 5.93
N THR A 243 19.36 15.08 5.76
CA THR A 243 20.47 15.92 5.30
C THR A 243 21.21 15.21 4.16
N ILE A 244 21.99 15.99 3.40
CA ILE A 244 22.81 15.46 2.31
C ILE A 244 24.12 14.90 2.91
N ASP A 245 24.46 13.67 2.54
CA ASP A 245 25.80 13.14 2.82
C ASP A 245 26.82 13.81 1.88
N PRO A 246 27.81 14.55 2.40
CA PRO A 246 28.80 15.22 1.55
C PRO A 246 29.79 14.25 0.86
N GLU A 247 29.87 13.01 1.32
CA GLU A 247 30.83 12.02 0.84
C GLU A 247 30.22 10.95 -0.06
N ALA A 248 28.86 10.89 -0.15
CA ALA A 248 28.16 9.88 -0.92
C ALA A 248 26.83 10.40 -1.49
N PHE A 249 26.36 9.82 -2.58
CA PHE A 249 24.99 10.07 -3.09
C PHE A 249 23.94 9.39 -2.20
N LYS A 250 23.84 9.85 -0.94
CA LYS A 250 22.95 9.33 0.09
C LYS A 250 22.36 10.45 0.92
N LEU A 251 21.24 10.14 1.57
CA LEU A 251 20.70 10.96 2.63
C LEU A 251 21.15 10.41 3.99
N LYS A 252 21.39 11.31 4.94
CA LYS A 252 21.62 11.02 6.36
C LYS A 252 20.46 11.56 7.17
N GLU A 253 20.21 10.96 8.30
CA GLU A 253 19.23 11.41 9.28
C GLU A 253 19.93 12.03 10.49
N GLU A 254 19.44 13.16 10.93
CA GLU A 254 19.90 13.83 12.15
C GLU A 254 18.72 13.93 13.12
N LEU A 255 18.87 13.35 14.31
CA LEU A 255 17.84 13.43 15.35
C LEU A 255 17.71 14.88 15.81
N ILE A 256 16.49 15.41 15.79
CA ILE A 256 16.20 16.79 16.22
C ILE A 256 15.31 16.85 17.46
N GLU A 257 14.48 15.81 17.70
CA GLU A 257 13.64 15.68 18.89
C GLU A 257 13.38 14.21 19.25
N GLU A 258 13.36 13.91 20.55
CA GLU A 258 13.01 12.62 21.16
C GLU A 258 11.66 12.70 21.87
#